data_db073f035554738e8f11afc09b32aabc
#
_entry.id   db073f035554738e8f11afc09b32aabc
#
_cell.length_a   1.000
_cell.length_b   1.000
_cell.length_c   1.000
_cell.angle_alpha   90.00
_cell.angle_beta   90.00
_cell.angle_gamma   90.00
#
_symmetry.space_group_name_H-M   'P 1'
#
loop_
_entity.id
_entity.type
_entity.pdbx_description
1 polymer ?
#
loop_
_entity_poly.entity_id
_entity_poly.type
_entity_poly.pdbx_seq_one_letter_code
_entity_poly.pdbx_strand_id
1 'polypeptide(L)'
;MTTNRQVVLASYVTDAAQPENFALSEGPIPEPGKGEFLLRNMYFSMEPAIRGWIDGKANYFEPIPIGGVIRGPSVGQVIKSRNNDFVEGDFVFALNQWEDYSICHSDAILLEKLQPEAGVPISYYVGSLGGAGATAYIGLHEVGQIQAGQTVVVSAAAGATGSMAGQIAKLCGCKVIGIVGSDKKAQLIVDEFGFDAAINYKTDDITAA
;
A
#
# COMPACT_ATOMS: atom_id res chain seq x y z
N MET A 1 -7.27 -23.62 -8.73
CA MET A 1 -6.74 -22.93 -9.94
C MET A 1 -5.55 -23.74 -10.39
N THR A 2 -5.35 -23.88 -11.69
CA THR A 2 -4.28 -24.70 -12.27
C THR A 2 -3.15 -23.86 -12.89
N THR A 3 -3.34 -22.56 -12.94
CA THR A 3 -2.39 -21.58 -13.52
C THR A 3 -2.11 -20.44 -12.56
N ASN A 4 -0.94 -19.82 -12.69
CA ASN A 4 -0.53 -18.58 -12.03
C ASN A 4 -0.78 -17.42 -13.01
N ARG A 5 -1.76 -16.58 -12.74
CA ARG A 5 -2.02 -15.36 -13.52
C ARG A 5 -1.10 -14.26 -13.02
N GLN A 6 -0.56 -13.48 -13.94
CA GLN A 6 0.40 -12.42 -13.67
C GLN A 6 0.03 -11.15 -14.41
N VAL A 7 0.26 -9.99 -13.80
CA VAL A 7 0.20 -8.69 -14.48
C VAL A 7 1.62 -8.29 -14.87
N VAL A 8 1.87 -8.20 -16.16
CA VAL A 8 3.18 -7.84 -16.70
C VAL A 8 3.18 -6.45 -17.31
N LEU A 9 4.34 -5.79 -17.30
CA LEU A 9 4.54 -4.49 -17.93
C LEU A 9 4.65 -4.67 -19.45
N ALA A 10 3.67 -4.16 -20.21
CA ALA A 10 3.67 -4.22 -21.67
C ALA A 10 4.44 -3.06 -22.32
N SER A 11 4.43 -1.89 -21.68
CA SER A 11 5.20 -0.71 -22.10
C SER A 11 5.46 0.21 -20.93
N TYR A 12 6.56 0.98 -20.99
CA TYR A 12 6.85 1.97 -19.93
C TYR A 12 5.79 3.08 -19.88
N VAL A 13 5.50 3.53 -18.66
CA VAL A 13 4.54 4.61 -18.40
C VAL A 13 5.28 5.94 -18.41
N THR A 14 5.03 6.77 -19.41
CA THR A 14 5.67 8.09 -19.56
C THR A 14 4.86 9.21 -18.92
N ASP A 15 3.54 9.06 -18.86
CA ASP A 15 2.58 10.01 -18.28
C ASP A 15 1.65 9.31 -17.28
N ALA A 16 0.35 9.47 -17.36
CA ALA A 16 -0.60 8.68 -16.56
C ALA A 16 -0.61 7.23 -17.03
N ALA A 17 -0.63 6.28 -16.09
CA ALA A 17 -0.73 4.87 -16.40
C ALA A 17 -2.06 4.57 -17.12
N GLN A 18 -1.98 3.82 -18.20
CA GLN A 18 -3.12 3.39 -19.00
C GLN A 18 -3.22 1.87 -18.99
N PRO A 19 -4.41 1.28 -19.18
CA PRO A 19 -4.57 -0.18 -19.25
C PRO A 19 -3.62 -0.86 -20.24
N GLU A 20 -3.30 -0.21 -21.35
CA GLU A 20 -2.44 -0.71 -22.43
C GLU A 20 -0.96 -0.83 -22.01
N ASN A 21 -0.57 -0.19 -20.90
CA ASN A 21 0.78 -0.36 -20.34
C ASN A 21 0.95 -1.73 -19.67
N PHE A 22 -0.13 -2.46 -19.46
CA PHE A 22 -0.15 -3.74 -18.73
C PHE A 22 -0.74 -4.84 -19.60
N ALA A 23 -0.32 -6.07 -19.36
CA ALA A 23 -0.91 -7.26 -19.98
C ALA A 23 -1.09 -8.36 -18.94
N LEU A 24 -2.05 -9.24 -19.16
CA LEU A 24 -2.19 -10.46 -18.39
C LEU A 24 -1.36 -11.57 -19.03
N SER A 25 -0.63 -12.30 -18.20
CA SER A 25 0.11 -13.50 -18.57
C SER A 25 -0.32 -14.65 -17.66
N GLU A 26 -0.21 -15.87 -18.16
CA GLU A 26 -0.48 -17.09 -17.40
C GLU A 26 0.69 -18.05 -17.53
N GLY A 27 1.03 -18.71 -16.43
CA GLY A 27 2.07 -19.70 -16.38
C GLY A 27 1.74 -20.84 -15.39
N PRO A 28 2.63 -21.81 -15.23
CA PRO A 28 2.47 -22.83 -14.19
C PRO A 28 2.60 -22.20 -12.81
N ILE A 29 1.90 -22.75 -11.81
CA ILE A 29 2.14 -22.41 -10.40
C ILE A 29 3.55 -22.90 -10.05
N PRO A 30 4.42 -22.00 -9.52
CA PRO A 30 5.79 -22.38 -9.19
C PRO A 30 5.85 -23.30 -7.97
N GLU A 31 6.91 -24.11 -7.88
CA GLU A 31 7.17 -24.99 -6.75
C GLU A 31 8.31 -24.43 -5.88
N PRO A 32 8.11 -24.33 -4.56
CA PRO A 32 9.14 -23.80 -3.68
C PRO A 32 10.34 -24.75 -3.58
N GLY A 33 11.54 -24.21 -3.73
CA GLY A 33 12.81 -24.87 -3.48
C GLY A 33 13.15 -24.93 -1.98
N LYS A 34 14.35 -25.43 -1.66
CA LYS A 34 14.83 -25.48 -0.26
C LYS A 34 14.99 -24.07 0.31
N GLY A 35 14.40 -23.80 1.45
CA GLY A 35 14.40 -22.48 2.12
C GLY A 35 13.36 -21.51 1.59
N GLU A 36 12.56 -21.91 0.62
CA GLU A 36 11.48 -21.11 0.02
C GLU A 36 10.11 -21.52 0.54
N PHE A 37 9.14 -20.66 0.30
CA PHE A 37 7.72 -20.98 0.49
C PHE A 37 6.89 -20.35 -0.63
N LEU A 38 5.75 -20.97 -0.92
CA LEU A 38 4.79 -20.52 -1.91
C LEU A 38 3.66 -19.78 -1.21
N LEU A 39 3.48 -18.52 -1.59
CA LEU A 39 2.44 -17.64 -1.10
C LEU A 39 1.32 -17.55 -2.12
N ARG A 40 0.07 -17.76 -1.70
CA ARG A 40 -1.11 -17.34 -2.46
C ARG A 40 -1.40 -15.89 -2.11
N ASN A 41 -1.19 -14.98 -3.05
CA ASN A 41 -1.50 -13.57 -2.85
C ASN A 41 -3.02 -13.37 -2.73
N MET A 42 -3.44 -12.55 -1.76
CA MET A 42 -4.83 -12.25 -1.46
C MET A 42 -5.18 -10.80 -1.76
N TYR A 43 -4.29 -9.89 -1.39
CA TYR A 43 -4.46 -8.44 -1.58
C TYR A 43 -3.14 -7.80 -1.97
N PHE A 44 -3.21 -6.79 -2.82
CA PHE A 44 -2.07 -5.96 -3.22
C PHE A 44 -2.32 -4.51 -2.80
N SER A 45 -1.26 -3.82 -2.37
CA SER A 45 -1.29 -2.38 -2.18
C SER A 45 -1.05 -1.67 -3.51
N MET A 46 -1.88 -0.67 -3.80
CA MET A 46 -1.71 0.23 -4.95
C MET A 46 -0.99 1.49 -4.48
N GLU A 47 0.33 1.52 -4.65
CA GLU A 47 1.17 2.57 -4.09
C GLU A 47 1.76 3.49 -5.16
N PRO A 48 1.92 4.80 -4.87
CA PRO A 48 2.58 5.74 -5.78
C PRO A 48 4.01 5.32 -6.17
N ALA A 49 4.72 4.59 -5.30
CA ALA A 49 6.06 4.07 -5.55
C ALA A 49 6.13 3.18 -6.80
N ILE A 50 5.08 2.41 -7.08
CA ILE A 50 4.99 1.54 -8.25
C ILE A 50 5.16 2.35 -9.55
N ARG A 51 4.66 3.59 -9.58
CA ARG A 51 4.80 4.48 -10.74
C ARG A 51 6.26 4.70 -11.13
N GLY A 52 7.16 4.83 -10.15
CA GLY A 52 8.59 4.98 -10.38
C GLY A 52 9.31 3.67 -10.77
N TRP A 53 8.66 2.52 -10.67
CA TRP A 53 9.24 1.23 -11.06
C TRP A 53 8.85 0.79 -12.47
N ILE A 54 7.88 1.48 -13.07
CA ILE A 54 7.31 1.17 -14.41
C ILE A 54 7.55 2.27 -15.44
N ASP A 55 8.40 3.26 -15.14
CA ASP A 55 8.73 4.35 -16.09
C ASP A 55 10.04 4.14 -16.86
N GLY A 56 10.74 3.03 -16.61
CA GLY A 56 11.99 2.67 -17.25
C GLY A 56 13.22 3.45 -16.77
N LYS A 57 13.09 4.24 -15.70
CA LYS A 57 14.20 5.00 -15.12
C LYS A 57 14.67 4.37 -13.82
N ALA A 58 15.97 4.26 -13.63
CA ALA A 58 16.53 3.79 -12.38
C ALA A 58 16.27 4.81 -11.25
N ASN A 59 15.84 4.31 -10.09
CA ASN A 59 15.72 5.05 -8.85
C ASN A 59 16.30 4.21 -7.70
N TYR A 60 15.70 4.21 -6.50
CA TYR A 60 16.14 3.33 -5.40
C TYR A 60 15.82 1.84 -5.63
N PHE A 61 15.05 1.51 -6.65
CA PHE A 61 14.85 0.16 -7.18
C PHE A 61 15.12 0.13 -8.68
N GLU A 62 15.66 -0.99 -9.17
CA GLU A 62 15.74 -1.23 -10.60
C GLU A 62 14.33 -1.21 -11.22
N PRO A 63 14.17 -0.57 -12.39
CA PRO A 63 12.90 -0.54 -13.07
C PRO A 63 12.46 -1.95 -13.47
N ILE A 64 11.16 -2.18 -13.48
CA ILE A 64 10.59 -3.43 -13.99
C ILE A 64 10.81 -3.46 -15.51
N PRO A 65 11.46 -4.49 -16.06
CA PRO A 65 11.65 -4.57 -17.51
C PRO A 65 10.32 -4.82 -18.23
N ILE A 66 10.23 -4.44 -19.50
CA ILE A 66 9.08 -4.81 -20.36
C ILE A 66 8.97 -6.34 -20.39
N GLY A 67 7.77 -6.86 -20.19
CA GLY A 67 7.48 -8.28 -19.98
C GLY A 67 7.67 -8.78 -18.55
N GLY A 68 8.27 -7.98 -17.67
CA GLY A 68 8.41 -8.31 -16.25
C GLY A 68 7.10 -8.17 -15.48
N VAL A 69 6.91 -9.01 -14.47
CA VAL A 69 5.73 -8.95 -13.59
C VAL A 69 5.79 -7.70 -12.71
N ILE A 70 4.69 -6.99 -12.60
CA ILE A 70 4.59 -5.83 -11.71
C ILE A 70 4.80 -6.29 -10.28
N ARG A 71 5.58 -5.54 -9.49
CA ARG A 71 5.78 -5.79 -8.06
C ARG A 71 5.08 -4.72 -7.22
N GLY A 72 4.67 -5.13 -6.03
CA GLY A 72 4.07 -4.25 -5.03
C GLY A 72 3.89 -4.97 -3.70
N PRO A 73 3.71 -4.23 -2.60
CA PRO A 73 3.40 -4.83 -1.32
C PRO A 73 2.12 -5.67 -1.43
N SER A 74 2.14 -6.84 -0.83
CA SER A 74 0.98 -7.74 -0.81
C SER A 74 0.84 -8.44 0.52
N VAL A 75 -0.34 -8.95 0.78
CA VAL A 75 -0.61 -9.94 1.83
C VAL A 75 -1.11 -11.22 1.18
N GLY A 76 -0.57 -12.32 1.61
CA GLY A 76 -0.96 -13.65 1.17
C GLY A 76 -0.89 -14.68 2.27
N GLN A 77 -1.28 -15.91 1.92
CA GLN A 77 -1.21 -17.06 2.81
C GLN A 77 -0.24 -18.10 2.26
N VAL A 78 0.61 -18.63 3.10
CA VAL A 78 1.52 -19.72 2.75
C VAL A 78 0.70 -20.97 2.45
N ILE A 79 0.83 -21.51 1.26
CA ILE A 79 0.11 -22.71 0.83
C ILE A 79 1.01 -23.93 0.63
N LYS A 80 2.33 -23.70 0.57
CA LYS A 80 3.35 -24.75 0.52
C LYS A 80 4.66 -24.20 1.06
N SER A 81 5.37 -24.95 1.90
CA SER A 81 6.64 -24.46 2.47
C SER A 81 7.72 -25.52 2.48
N ARG A 82 8.95 -25.08 2.20
CA ARG A 82 10.21 -25.78 2.45
C ARG A 82 11.16 -24.90 3.27
N ASN A 83 10.59 -23.92 3.99
CA ASN A 83 11.24 -22.98 4.89
C ASN A 83 10.98 -23.40 6.34
N ASN A 84 11.91 -23.08 7.26
CA ASN A 84 11.77 -23.43 8.68
C ASN A 84 10.92 -22.43 9.49
N ASP A 85 10.91 -21.17 9.05
CA ASP A 85 10.29 -20.06 9.80
C ASP A 85 8.84 -19.78 9.35
N PHE A 86 8.50 -20.19 8.12
CA PHE A 86 7.20 -19.98 7.50
C PHE A 86 6.54 -21.32 7.20
N VAL A 87 5.36 -21.58 7.77
CA VAL A 87 4.62 -22.84 7.61
C VAL A 87 3.31 -22.62 6.88
N GLU A 88 2.76 -23.68 6.30
CA GLU A 88 1.46 -23.64 5.63
C GLU A 88 0.38 -23.09 6.56
N GLY A 89 -0.42 -22.15 6.07
CA GLY A 89 -1.44 -21.43 6.82
C GLY A 89 -0.99 -20.07 7.37
N ASP A 90 0.31 -19.79 7.48
CA ASP A 90 0.80 -18.48 7.91
C ASP A 90 0.33 -17.37 6.97
N PHE A 91 -0.04 -16.23 7.50
CA PHE A 91 -0.24 -15.01 6.74
C PHE A 91 1.05 -14.20 6.69
N VAL A 92 1.36 -13.66 5.52
CA VAL A 92 2.63 -12.97 5.27
C VAL A 92 2.38 -11.68 4.49
N PHE A 93 2.99 -10.60 4.96
CA PHE A 93 3.16 -9.37 4.19
C PHE A 93 4.55 -9.36 3.57
N ALA A 94 4.65 -9.01 2.29
CA ALA A 94 5.93 -8.88 1.60
C ALA A 94 5.83 -8.00 0.35
N LEU A 95 6.98 -7.57 -0.19
CA LEU A 95 7.07 -6.98 -1.52
C LEU A 95 7.09 -8.12 -2.54
N ASN A 96 5.94 -8.44 -3.11
CA ASN A 96 5.76 -9.53 -4.06
C ASN A 96 5.46 -9.03 -5.48
N GLN A 97 5.22 -9.97 -6.38
CA GLN A 97 4.77 -9.73 -7.74
C GLN A 97 3.24 -9.75 -7.81
N TRP A 98 2.66 -8.98 -8.72
CA TRP A 98 1.23 -9.01 -8.99
C TRP A 98 0.86 -10.27 -9.76
N GLU A 99 0.73 -11.34 -9.03
CA GLU A 99 0.41 -12.68 -9.50
C GLU A 99 -0.41 -13.44 -8.47
N ASP A 100 -1.08 -14.51 -8.88
CA ASP A 100 -1.88 -15.31 -7.93
C ASP A 100 -0.97 -16.01 -6.89
N TYR A 101 0.23 -16.47 -7.30
CA TYR A 101 1.14 -17.25 -6.45
C TYR A 101 2.58 -16.77 -6.61
N SER A 102 3.23 -16.40 -5.53
CA SER A 102 4.63 -15.95 -5.50
C SER A 102 5.52 -16.88 -4.69
N ILE A 103 6.72 -17.11 -5.17
CA ILE A 103 7.79 -17.70 -4.34
C ILE A 103 8.41 -16.62 -3.47
N CYS A 104 8.53 -16.91 -2.18
CA CYS A 104 9.18 -16.05 -1.20
C CYS A 104 10.34 -16.75 -0.53
N HIS A 105 11.34 -15.93 -0.09
CA HIS A 105 12.51 -16.32 0.68
C HIS A 105 12.53 -15.60 2.01
N SER A 106 13.27 -16.10 3.01
CA SER A 106 13.39 -15.43 4.31
C SER A 106 14.10 -14.07 4.28
N ASP A 107 14.79 -13.75 3.18
CA ASP A 107 15.47 -12.46 2.94
C ASP A 107 14.67 -11.53 2.00
N ALA A 108 13.40 -11.86 1.71
CA ALA A 108 12.56 -11.03 0.87
C ALA A 108 12.34 -9.65 1.50
N ILE A 109 12.23 -8.64 0.63
CA ILE A 109 12.04 -7.25 1.05
C ILE A 109 10.66 -7.08 1.70
N LEU A 110 10.61 -6.37 2.82
CA LEU A 110 9.41 -6.09 3.62
C LEU A 110 8.71 -7.37 4.15
N LEU A 111 9.45 -8.47 4.28
CA LEU A 111 8.89 -9.74 4.73
C LEU A 111 8.51 -9.68 6.21
N GLU A 112 7.24 -9.93 6.48
CA GLU A 112 6.69 -9.97 7.83
C GLU A 112 5.68 -11.12 7.96
N LYS A 113 5.87 -11.98 8.98
CA LYS A 113 4.85 -12.95 9.38
C LYS A 113 3.80 -12.24 10.18
N LEU A 114 2.59 -12.21 9.69
CA LEU A 114 1.46 -11.54 10.33
C LEU A 114 0.84 -12.44 11.40
N GLN A 115 0.34 -11.78 12.45
CA GLN A 115 -0.53 -12.38 13.46
C GLN A 115 -1.89 -11.68 13.41
N PRO A 116 -2.79 -12.09 12.49
CA PRO A 116 -4.05 -11.40 12.31
C PRO A 116 -4.90 -11.45 13.58
N GLU A 117 -5.37 -10.28 14.01
CA GLU A 117 -6.29 -10.19 15.15
C GLU A 117 -7.69 -10.65 14.76
N ALA A 118 -8.37 -11.31 15.69
CA ALA A 118 -9.74 -11.78 15.47
C ALA A 118 -10.68 -10.62 15.17
N GLY A 119 -11.42 -10.73 14.06
CA GLY A 119 -12.34 -9.69 13.60
C GLY A 119 -11.72 -8.58 12.76
N VAL A 120 -10.38 -8.55 12.61
CA VAL A 120 -9.70 -7.61 11.72
C VAL A 120 -9.52 -8.24 10.33
N PRO A 121 -10.11 -7.68 9.27
CA PRO A 121 -9.94 -8.20 7.93
C PRO A 121 -8.47 -8.18 7.50
N ILE A 122 -8.00 -9.27 6.86
CA ILE A 122 -6.60 -9.39 6.43
C ILE A 122 -6.19 -8.29 5.43
N SER A 123 -7.14 -7.70 4.70
CA SER A 123 -6.90 -6.57 3.80
C SER A 123 -6.39 -5.32 4.52
N TYR A 124 -6.61 -5.17 5.84
CA TYR A 124 -6.11 -4.03 6.60
C TYR A 124 -4.59 -4.02 6.68
N TYR A 125 -3.94 -5.18 6.59
CA TYR A 125 -2.48 -5.31 6.65
C TYR A 125 -1.75 -4.82 5.38
N VAL A 126 -2.45 -4.58 4.27
CA VAL A 126 -1.92 -3.82 3.11
C VAL A 126 -2.36 -2.35 3.11
N GLY A 127 -3.23 -1.94 4.02
CA GLY A 127 -3.81 -0.59 4.11
C GLY A 127 -3.49 0.11 5.43
N SER A 128 -4.50 0.21 6.30
CA SER A 128 -4.42 0.95 7.56
C SER A 128 -3.43 0.38 8.58
N LEU A 129 -3.21 -0.93 8.60
CA LEU A 129 -2.18 -1.60 9.41
C LEU A 129 -0.88 -1.85 8.62
N GLY A 130 -0.84 -1.49 7.35
CA GLY A 130 0.32 -1.58 6.48
C GLY A 130 1.06 -0.25 6.33
N GLY A 131 1.73 -0.07 5.17
CA GLY A 131 2.61 1.07 4.91
C GLY A 131 1.97 2.44 5.09
N ALA A 132 0.71 2.63 4.67
CA ALA A 132 0.02 3.91 4.79
C ALA A 132 -0.25 4.30 6.26
N GLY A 133 -0.73 3.36 7.07
CA GLY A 133 -0.99 3.60 8.49
C GLY A 133 0.30 3.77 9.29
N ALA A 134 1.30 2.91 9.06
CA ALA A 134 2.61 3.01 9.69
C ALA A 134 3.28 4.37 9.39
N THR A 135 3.25 4.81 8.13
CA THR A 135 3.77 6.12 7.72
C THR A 135 3.06 7.26 8.44
N ALA A 136 1.73 7.21 8.53
CA ALA A 136 0.95 8.22 9.24
C ALA A 136 1.29 8.23 10.74
N TYR A 137 1.34 7.07 11.38
CA TYR A 137 1.64 6.93 12.81
C TYR A 137 3.03 7.44 13.15
N ILE A 138 4.06 6.95 12.46
CA ILE A 138 5.45 7.36 12.70
C ILE A 138 5.63 8.86 12.39
N GLY A 139 5.06 9.34 11.29
CA GLY A 139 5.11 10.75 10.91
C GLY A 139 4.53 11.68 11.97
N LEU A 140 3.42 11.29 12.58
CA LEU A 140 2.76 12.10 13.62
C LEU A 140 3.44 11.98 14.99
N HIS A 141 3.75 10.77 15.43
CA HIS A 141 4.25 10.53 16.79
C HIS A 141 5.75 10.68 16.93
N GLU A 142 6.54 10.05 16.05
CA GLU A 142 8.00 10.06 16.18
C GLU A 142 8.62 11.32 15.60
N VAL A 143 8.12 11.78 14.46
CA VAL A 143 8.67 12.96 13.76
C VAL A 143 7.95 14.24 14.18
N GLY A 144 6.63 14.27 14.07
CA GLY A 144 5.80 15.43 14.37
C GLY A 144 5.60 15.68 15.86
N GLN A 145 5.70 14.63 16.69
CA GLN A 145 5.54 14.68 18.15
C GLN A 145 4.27 15.46 18.57
N ILE A 146 3.16 15.18 17.89
CA ILE A 146 1.90 15.90 18.06
C ILE A 146 1.41 15.84 19.51
N GLN A 147 0.80 16.95 19.96
CA GLN A 147 0.22 17.08 21.30
C GLN A 147 -1.26 17.43 21.20
N ALA A 148 -2.06 16.95 22.15
CA ALA A 148 -3.47 17.31 22.26
C ALA A 148 -3.66 18.85 22.29
N GLY A 149 -4.67 19.32 21.57
CA GLY A 149 -4.99 20.75 21.43
C GLY A 149 -4.24 21.46 20.31
N GLN A 150 -3.23 20.82 19.69
CA GLN A 150 -2.57 21.39 18.50
C GLN A 150 -3.47 21.30 17.27
N THR A 151 -3.15 22.13 16.26
CA THR A 151 -3.76 22.03 14.93
C THR A 151 -2.82 21.28 14.00
N VAL A 152 -3.33 20.21 13.38
CA VAL A 152 -2.62 19.40 12.38
C VAL A 152 -3.24 19.68 11.00
N VAL A 153 -2.42 20.12 10.05
CA VAL A 153 -2.83 20.33 8.66
C VAL A 153 -2.30 19.18 7.82
N VAL A 154 -3.21 18.51 7.10
CA VAL A 154 -2.88 17.32 6.32
C VAL A 154 -3.11 17.59 4.85
N SER A 155 -2.07 17.52 4.03
CA SER A 155 -2.18 17.56 2.57
C SER A 155 -2.58 16.20 2.01
N ALA A 156 -3.22 16.19 0.83
CA ALA A 156 -3.80 14.97 0.24
C ALA A 156 -4.66 14.18 1.24
N ALA A 157 -5.42 14.88 2.06
CA ALA A 157 -6.10 14.37 3.24
C ALA A 157 -7.11 13.24 2.98
N ALA A 158 -7.63 13.10 1.76
CA ALA A 158 -8.50 12.00 1.35
C ALA A 158 -7.73 10.82 0.70
N GLY A 159 -6.40 10.86 0.70
CA GLY A 159 -5.54 9.75 0.24
C GLY A 159 -5.31 8.72 1.35
N ALA A 160 -4.65 7.59 1.01
CA ALA A 160 -4.43 6.50 1.95
C ALA A 160 -3.72 6.96 3.23
N THR A 161 -2.53 7.55 3.12
CA THR A 161 -1.76 8.05 4.27
C THR A 161 -2.44 9.26 4.92
N GLY A 162 -2.94 10.21 4.12
CA GLY A 162 -3.56 11.44 4.65
C GLY A 162 -4.82 11.18 5.47
N SER A 163 -5.67 10.24 5.05
CA SER A 163 -6.86 9.88 5.81
C SER A 163 -6.51 9.20 7.14
N MET A 164 -5.47 8.37 7.17
CA MET A 164 -4.97 7.76 8.41
C MET A 164 -4.38 8.84 9.33
N ALA A 165 -3.54 9.73 8.79
CA ALA A 165 -2.92 10.80 9.57
C ALA A 165 -3.96 11.69 10.26
N GLY A 166 -5.00 12.10 9.53
CA GLY A 166 -6.05 12.91 10.14
C GLY A 166 -6.83 12.20 11.23
N GLN A 167 -7.22 10.96 11.01
CA GLN A 167 -7.96 10.19 12.02
C GLN A 167 -7.09 9.91 13.26
N ILE A 168 -5.81 9.56 13.09
CA ILE A 168 -4.88 9.39 14.22
C ILE A 168 -4.73 10.71 14.99
N ALA A 169 -4.54 11.84 14.30
CA ALA A 169 -4.45 13.14 14.95
C ALA A 169 -5.74 13.50 15.72
N LYS A 170 -6.92 13.16 15.19
CA LYS A 170 -8.19 13.31 15.93
C LYS A 170 -8.21 12.48 17.21
N LEU A 171 -7.79 11.21 17.13
CA LEU A 171 -7.70 10.33 18.31
C LEU A 171 -6.72 10.87 19.37
N CYS A 172 -5.68 11.61 18.94
CA CYS A 172 -4.74 12.28 19.84
C CYS A 172 -5.26 13.63 20.39
N GLY A 173 -6.50 14.02 20.09
CA GLY A 173 -7.12 15.26 20.60
C GLY A 173 -6.67 16.52 19.86
N CYS A 174 -6.16 16.40 18.63
CA CYS A 174 -5.81 17.54 17.80
C CYS A 174 -7.03 18.09 17.05
N LYS A 175 -6.95 19.39 16.66
CA LYS A 175 -7.79 19.95 15.60
C LYS A 175 -7.17 19.58 14.25
N VAL A 176 -7.98 19.07 13.32
CA VAL A 176 -7.46 18.55 12.04
C VAL A 176 -8.10 19.28 10.86
N ILE A 177 -7.25 19.84 10.01
CA ILE A 177 -7.65 20.53 8.76
C ILE A 177 -7.09 19.73 7.58
N GLY A 178 -7.94 19.33 6.64
CA GLY A 178 -7.53 18.56 5.48
C GLY A 178 -7.48 19.39 4.20
N ILE A 179 -6.40 19.27 3.41
CA ILE A 179 -6.30 19.89 2.08
C ILE A 179 -6.57 18.82 1.04
N VAL A 180 -7.57 19.06 0.18
CA VAL A 180 -8.06 18.13 -0.84
C VAL A 180 -8.28 18.83 -2.18
N GLY A 181 -8.53 18.07 -3.25
CA GLY A 181 -8.68 18.62 -4.61
C GLY A 181 -10.09 18.55 -5.19
N SER A 182 -11.13 18.40 -4.34
CA SER A 182 -12.54 18.50 -4.76
C SER A 182 -13.46 18.60 -3.56
N ASP A 183 -14.63 19.21 -3.75
CA ASP A 183 -15.66 19.35 -2.71
C ASP A 183 -16.18 18.00 -2.20
N LYS A 184 -16.31 17.00 -3.08
CA LYS A 184 -16.65 15.62 -2.68
C LYS A 184 -15.65 15.04 -1.69
N LYS A 185 -14.35 15.29 -1.89
CA LYS A 185 -13.30 14.85 -0.95
C LYS A 185 -13.30 15.67 0.32
N ALA A 186 -13.61 16.98 0.23
CA ALA A 186 -13.77 17.85 1.40
C ALA A 186 -14.89 17.34 2.30
N GLN A 187 -16.04 17.05 1.72
CA GLN A 187 -17.19 16.48 2.43
C GLN A 187 -16.84 15.13 3.06
N LEU A 188 -16.21 14.22 2.30
CA LEU A 188 -15.81 12.89 2.79
C LEU A 188 -14.94 12.96 4.06
N ILE A 189 -13.91 13.81 4.07
CA ILE A 189 -12.99 13.85 5.22
C ILE A 189 -13.62 14.48 6.46
N VAL A 190 -14.56 15.40 6.29
CA VAL A 190 -15.30 16.01 7.41
C VAL A 190 -16.37 15.03 7.93
N ASP A 191 -17.23 14.53 7.05
CA ASP A 191 -18.41 13.75 7.45
C ASP A 191 -18.06 12.32 7.90
N GLU A 192 -17.06 11.68 7.23
CA GLU A 192 -16.77 10.27 7.47
C GLU A 192 -15.49 10.08 8.31
N PHE A 193 -14.46 10.95 8.13
CA PHE A 193 -13.17 10.78 8.82
C PHE A 193 -13.01 11.70 10.03
N GLY A 194 -14.01 12.59 10.30
CA GLY A 194 -14.05 13.42 11.49
C GLY A 194 -13.05 14.57 11.52
N PHE A 195 -12.58 15.04 10.35
CA PHE A 195 -11.78 16.25 10.27
C PHE A 195 -12.61 17.47 10.69
N ASP A 196 -12.00 18.46 11.31
CA ASP A 196 -12.71 19.68 11.79
C ASP A 196 -13.00 20.65 10.64
N ALA A 197 -12.17 20.65 9.59
CA ALA A 197 -12.36 21.46 8.40
C ALA A 197 -11.65 20.86 7.19
N ALA A 198 -12.06 21.30 6.01
CA ALA A 198 -11.42 20.96 4.75
C ALA A 198 -11.23 22.19 3.87
N ILE A 199 -10.12 22.20 3.10
CA ILE A 199 -9.79 23.23 2.12
C ILE A 199 -9.69 22.55 0.76
N ASN A 200 -10.47 22.99 -0.22
CA ASN A 200 -10.33 22.58 -1.59
C ASN A 200 -9.34 23.50 -2.32
N TYR A 201 -8.08 23.09 -2.45
CA TYR A 201 -7.01 23.92 -3.03
C TYR A 201 -7.24 24.37 -4.48
N LYS A 202 -8.29 23.85 -5.16
CA LYS A 202 -8.64 24.28 -6.52
C LYS A 202 -9.61 25.44 -6.55
N THR A 203 -10.34 25.69 -5.47
CA THR A 203 -11.38 26.72 -5.37
C THR A 203 -11.12 27.70 -4.25
N ASP A 204 -10.42 27.28 -3.19
CA ASP A 204 -10.20 28.08 -2.01
C ASP A 204 -8.79 28.72 -2.02
N ASP A 205 -8.65 29.89 -1.41
CA ASP A 205 -7.34 30.50 -1.17
C ASP A 205 -6.72 29.87 0.10
N ILE A 206 -5.73 28.99 -0.11
CA ILE A 206 -5.06 28.29 1.01
C ILE A 206 -4.37 29.26 1.97
N THR A 207 -3.95 30.46 1.51
CA THR A 207 -3.24 31.43 2.35
C THR A 207 -4.18 32.30 3.17
N ALA A 208 -5.46 32.33 2.82
CA ALA A 208 -6.50 33.07 3.52
C ALA A 208 -7.38 32.18 4.41
N ALA A 209 -7.24 30.86 4.33
CA ALA A 209 -8.11 29.87 4.99
C ALA A 209 -7.67 29.48 6.42
#